data_ddf5765bea9d18056c1b53768e05cba0
#
_entry.id   ddf5765bea9d18056c1b53768e05cba0
#
_cell.length_a   1.000
_cell.length_b   1.000
_cell.length_c   1.000
_cell.angle_alpha   90.00
_cell.angle_beta   90.00
_cell.angle_gamma   90.00
#
_symmetry.space_group_name_H-M   'P 1'
#
loop_
_entity.id
_entity.type
_entity.pdbx_description
1 polymer ?
#
loop_
_entity_poly.entity_id
_entity_poly.type
_entity_poly.pdbx_seq_one_letter_code
_entity_poly.pdbx_strand_id
1 'polypeptide(L)'
;MAGFEHLIQSYDVGDLLDEIASADPPAYLRRCFAEGSSAPVLSWARVQQLAVCAMVLDAIVNDRDYEFLERELIADWRVHYARACMKIKDTALQALRRVLEHYRPADPEAAAELTALANRLAGT
;
A
#
# COMPACT_ATOMS: atom_id res chain seq x y z
N MET A 1 3.19 -15.53 -11.38
CA MET A 1 3.92 -14.93 -10.26
C MET A 1 3.01 -14.78 -9.07
N ALA A 2 3.43 -15.27 -7.95
CA ALA A 2 2.71 -15.01 -6.74
C ALA A 2 2.72 -13.50 -6.49
N GLY A 3 1.58 -12.94 -6.27
CA GLY A 3 1.50 -11.55 -5.85
C GLY A 3 1.84 -11.44 -4.37
N PHE A 4 1.07 -10.68 -3.65
CA PHE A 4 1.29 -10.48 -2.22
C PHE A 4 0.20 -11.19 -1.42
N GLU A 5 -0.02 -12.46 -1.74
CA GLU A 5 -1.10 -13.28 -1.21
C GLU A 5 -1.09 -13.38 0.31
N HIS A 6 0.09 -13.55 0.89
CA HIS A 6 0.22 -13.70 2.34
C HIS A 6 -0.07 -12.38 3.07
N LEU A 7 0.32 -11.25 2.47
CA LEU A 7 0.03 -9.93 3.05
C LEU A 7 -1.46 -9.62 3.07
N ILE A 8 -2.20 -10.04 2.05
CA ILE A 8 -3.61 -9.69 1.91
C ILE A 8 -4.56 -10.83 2.24
N GLN A 9 -4.05 -11.93 2.79
CA GLN A 9 -4.86 -13.09 3.14
C GLN A 9 -5.98 -12.69 4.10
N SER A 10 -7.21 -13.06 3.76
CA SER A 10 -8.42 -12.75 4.55
C SER A 10 -8.69 -11.25 4.73
N TYR A 11 -8.09 -10.41 3.92
CA TYR A 11 -8.35 -8.98 3.95
C TYR A 11 -9.33 -8.58 2.84
N ASP A 12 -10.28 -7.72 3.16
CA ASP A 12 -11.25 -7.24 2.18
C ASP A 12 -10.67 -6.08 1.37
N VAL A 13 -9.92 -6.42 0.33
CA VAL A 13 -9.31 -5.46 -0.57
C VAL A 13 -10.36 -4.63 -1.30
N GLY A 14 -11.48 -5.26 -1.70
CA GLY A 14 -12.56 -4.56 -2.41
C GLY A 14 -13.15 -3.43 -1.60
N ASP A 15 -13.42 -3.66 -0.31
CA ASP A 15 -13.94 -2.61 0.57
C ASP A 15 -12.97 -1.45 0.71
N LEU A 16 -11.67 -1.73 0.83
CA LEU A 16 -10.67 -0.68 0.94
C LEU A 16 -10.58 0.13 -0.36
N LEU A 17 -10.63 -0.52 -1.51
CA LEU A 17 -10.61 0.17 -2.80
C LEU A 17 -11.83 1.08 -2.97
N ASP A 18 -13.01 0.62 -2.51
CA ASP A 18 -14.22 1.44 -2.54
C ASP A 18 -14.08 2.67 -1.64
N GLU A 19 -13.48 2.52 -0.46
CA GLU A 19 -13.21 3.64 0.43
C GLU A 19 -12.26 4.65 -0.21
N ILE A 20 -11.18 4.18 -0.84
CA ILE A 20 -10.21 5.04 -1.52
C ILE A 20 -10.90 5.80 -2.66
N ALA A 21 -11.71 5.09 -3.45
CA ALA A 21 -12.41 5.68 -4.60
C ALA A 21 -13.49 6.70 -4.18
N SER A 22 -14.13 6.47 -3.02
CA SER A 22 -15.19 7.36 -2.51
C SER A 22 -14.63 8.63 -1.88
N ALA A 23 -13.36 8.64 -1.50
CA ALA A 23 -12.68 9.80 -0.95
C ALA A 23 -11.81 10.43 -2.04
N ASP A 24 -10.98 11.40 -1.66
CA ASP A 24 -9.90 11.87 -2.52
C ASP A 24 -8.74 10.87 -2.40
N PRO A 25 -8.43 10.09 -3.45
CA PRO A 25 -7.43 9.03 -3.34
C PRO A 25 -6.08 9.47 -2.76
N PRO A 26 -5.43 10.55 -3.23
CA PRO A 26 -4.17 10.97 -2.62
C PRO A 26 -4.30 11.32 -1.14
N ALA A 27 -5.39 12.00 -0.76
CA ALA A 27 -5.61 12.39 0.64
C ALA A 27 -5.83 11.16 1.51
N TYR A 28 -6.58 10.18 1.02
CA TYR A 28 -6.80 8.93 1.73
C TYR A 28 -5.48 8.19 1.97
N LEU A 29 -4.69 8.02 0.93
CA LEU A 29 -3.39 7.35 1.00
C LEU A 29 -2.45 8.06 1.97
N ARG A 30 -2.37 9.39 1.87
CA ARG A 30 -1.52 10.18 2.77
C ARG A 30 -1.90 9.98 4.23
N ARG A 31 -3.18 10.03 4.53
CA ARG A 31 -3.68 9.84 5.88
C ARG A 31 -3.35 8.45 6.41
N CYS A 32 -3.57 7.41 5.62
CA CYS A 32 -3.25 6.04 6.01
C CYS A 32 -1.78 5.88 6.37
N PHE A 33 -0.89 6.38 5.53
CA PHE A 33 0.55 6.24 5.78
C PHE A 33 1.00 7.09 6.97
N ALA A 34 0.45 8.28 7.14
CA ALA A 34 0.75 9.12 8.30
C ALA A 34 0.32 8.46 9.60
N GLU A 35 -0.88 7.89 9.62
CA GLU A 35 -1.39 7.17 10.79
C GLU A 35 -0.55 5.92 11.06
N GLY A 36 -0.16 5.19 10.02
CA GLY A 36 0.69 4.02 10.15
C GLY A 36 2.08 4.35 10.69
N SER A 37 2.62 5.53 10.33
CA SER A 37 3.92 5.97 10.82
C SER A 37 3.90 6.40 12.29
N SER A 38 2.75 6.82 12.80
CA SER A 38 2.62 7.39 14.14
C SER A 38 1.81 6.57 15.12
N ALA A 39 1.13 5.52 14.66
CA ALA A 39 0.29 4.69 15.54
C ALA A 39 1.13 4.06 16.65
N PRO A 40 0.68 4.11 17.92
CA PRO A 40 1.44 3.54 19.03
C PRO A 40 1.51 2.01 18.96
N VAL A 41 0.50 1.38 18.36
CA VAL A 41 0.43 -0.08 18.20
C VAL A 41 0.07 -0.38 16.77
N LEU A 42 0.77 -1.35 16.17
CA LEU A 42 0.46 -1.86 14.84
C LEU A 42 -0.27 -3.19 14.98
N SER A 43 -1.49 -3.28 14.45
CA SER A 43 -2.23 -4.53 14.34
C SER A 43 -1.98 -5.16 12.98
N TRP A 44 -2.29 -6.46 12.85
CA TRP A 44 -2.19 -7.13 11.56
C TRP A 44 -3.12 -6.48 10.52
N ALA A 45 -4.34 -6.11 10.92
CA ALA A 45 -5.28 -5.43 10.03
C ALA A 45 -4.71 -4.10 9.52
N ARG A 46 -4.04 -3.34 10.39
CA ARG A 46 -3.39 -2.09 9.99
C ARG A 46 -2.24 -2.36 9.02
N VAL A 47 -1.45 -3.39 9.25
CA VAL A 47 -0.35 -3.77 8.36
C VAL A 47 -0.90 -4.13 6.97
N GLN A 48 -2.00 -4.89 6.93
CA GLN A 48 -2.65 -5.24 5.66
C GLN A 48 -3.18 -4.00 4.94
N GLN A 49 -3.80 -3.07 5.66
CA GLN A 49 -4.28 -1.81 5.09
C GLN A 49 -3.12 -1.02 4.48
N LEU A 50 -2.01 -0.89 5.21
CA LEU A 50 -0.83 -0.19 4.71
C LEU A 50 -0.26 -0.88 3.48
N ALA A 51 -0.23 -2.21 3.46
CA ALA A 51 0.26 -2.97 2.32
C ALA A 51 -0.57 -2.71 1.07
N VAL A 52 -1.89 -2.78 1.19
CA VAL A 52 -2.78 -2.52 0.03
C VAL A 52 -2.64 -1.07 -0.44
N CYS A 53 -2.58 -0.12 0.47
CA CYS A 53 -2.37 1.29 0.12
C CYS A 53 -1.04 1.49 -0.60
N ALA A 54 0.01 0.79 -0.18
CA ALA A 54 1.31 0.85 -0.84
C ALA A 54 1.27 0.24 -2.24
N MET A 55 0.50 -0.84 -2.43
CA MET A 55 0.31 -1.44 -3.76
C MET A 55 -0.42 -0.47 -4.70
N VAL A 56 -1.46 0.19 -4.20
CA VAL A 56 -2.18 1.22 -4.98
C VAL A 56 -1.22 2.35 -5.35
N LEU A 57 -0.44 2.84 -4.39
CA LEU A 57 0.52 3.90 -4.64
C LEU A 57 1.57 3.49 -5.68
N ASP A 58 2.11 2.29 -5.56
CA ASP A 58 3.09 1.75 -6.50
C ASP A 58 2.51 1.63 -7.91
N ALA A 59 1.26 1.18 -8.03
CA ALA A 59 0.57 1.09 -9.31
C ALA A 59 0.42 2.47 -9.96
N ILE A 60 0.10 3.48 -9.17
CA ILE A 60 -0.10 4.85 -9.68
C ILE A 60 1.24 5.50 -10.05
N VAL A 61 2.22 5.41 -9.17
CA VAL A 61 3.50 6.14 -9.30
C VAL A 61 4.45 5.43 -10.26
N ASN A 62 4.55 4.11 -10.14
CA ASN A 62 5.53 3.31 -10.88
C ASN A 62 4.92 2.49 -12.03
N ASP A 63 3.63 2.64 -12.28
CA ASP A 63 2.91 1.94 -13.35
C ASP A 63 3.06 0.42 -13.24
N ARG A 64 2.77 -0.11 -12.06
CA ARG A 64 2.88 -1.55 -11.81
C ARG A 64 1.50 -2.20 -11.76
N ASP A 65 1.44 -3.44 -12.23
CA ASP A 65 0.21 -4.24 -12.21
C ASP A 65 0.10 -5.05 -10.93
N TYR A 66 -1.12 -5.11 -10.41
CA TYR A 66 -1.51 -5.99 -9.32
C TYR A 66 -2.82 -6.67 -9.70
N GLU A 67 -2.95 -7.97 -9.41
CA GLU A 67 -4.11 -8.76 -9.86
C GLU A 67 -5.45 -8.18 -9.41
N PHE A 68 -5.52 -7.62 -8.21
CA PHE A 68 -6.77 -7.10 -7.68
C PHE A 68 -7.07 -5.66 -8.10
N LEU A 69 -6.16 -5.02 -8.84
CA LEU A 69 -6.36 -3.66 -9.32
C LEU A 69 -6.74 -3.67 -10.79
N GLU A 70 -7.87 -3.06 -11.11
CA GLU A 70 -8.31 -2.91 -12.49
C GLU A 70 -7.43 -1.91 -13.23
N ARG A 71 -6.97 -2.29 -14.41
CA ARG A 71 -6.09 -1.45 -15.22
C ARG A 71 -6.73 -0.11 -15.57
N GLU A 72 -8.02 -0.12 -15.88
CA GLU A 72 -8.74 1.11 -16.25
C GLU A 72 -8.82 2.08 -15.09
N LEU A 73 -9.07 1.58 -13.89
CA LEU A 73 -9.09 2.39 -12.68
C LEU A 73 -7.73 3.02 -12.41
N ILE A 74 -6.67 2.22 -12.49
CA ILE A 74 -5.32 2.72 -12.26
C ILE A 74 -4.90 3.71 -13.33
N ALA A 75 -5.25 3.46 -14.60
CA ALA A 75 -4.96 4.40 -15.68
C ALA A 75 -5.61 5.76 -15.43
N ASP A 76 -6.87 5.76 -14.97
CA ASP A 76 -7.58 6.99 -14.61
C ASP A 76 -6.91 7.71 -13.45
N TRP A 77 -6.55 6.98 -12.39
CA TRP A 77 -5.89 7.56 -11.23
C TRP A 77 -4.49 8.09 -11.56
N ARG A 78 -3.77 7.44 -12.47
CA ARG A 78 -2.48 7.95 -12.93
C ARG A 78 -2.64 9.31 -13.62
N VAL A 79 -3.63 9.44 -14.47
CA VAL A 79 -3.88 10.71 -15.18
C VAL A 79 -4.18 11.84 -14.19
N HIS A 80 -5.01 11.57 -13.19
CA HIS A 80 -5.50 12.61 -12.28
C HIS A 80 -4.62 12.84 -11.05
N TYR A 81 -3.93 11.79 -10.57
CA TYR A 81 -3.34 11.82 -9.22
C TYR A 81 -1.84 11.49 -9.16
N ALA A 82 -1.19 11.19 -10.29
CA ALA A 82 0.22 10.75 -10.25
C ALA A 82 1.11 11.76 -9.54
N ARG A 83 0.95 13.04 -9.85
CA ARG A 83 1.79 14.08 -9.24
C ARG A 83 1.59 14.17 -7.73
N ALA A 84 0.34 14.15 -7.27
CA ALA A 84 0.04 14.18 -5.84
C ALA A 84 0.56 12.93 -5.14
N CYS A 85 0.42 11.77 -5.78
CA CYS A 85 0.89 10.50 -5.23
C CYS A 85 2.42 10.42 -5.14
N MET A 86 3.13 11.03 -6.09
CA MET A 86 4.60 11.12 -6.01
C MET A 86 5.08 11.76 -4.72
N LYS A 87 4.33 12.74 -4.23
CA LYS A 87 4.67 13.45 -2.98
C LYS A 87 4.42 12.61 -1.73
N ILE A 88 3.66 11.53 -1.84
CA ILE A 88 3.32 10.66 -0.71
C ILE A 88 4.35 9.54 -0.55
N LYS A 89 5.15 9.28 -1.57
CA LYS A 89 6.06 8.12 -1.62
C LYS A 89 6.95 8.00 -0.40
N ASP A 90 7.57 9.09 0.04
CA ASP A 90 8.47 9.06 1.20
C ASP A 90 7.72 8.72 2.48
N THR A 91 6.53 9.27 2.68
CA THR A 91 5.69 8.96 3.83
C THR A 91 5.29 7.49 3.84
N ALA A 92 4.95 6.96 2.66
CA ALA A 92 4.62 5.54 2.51
C ALA A 92 5.80 4.65 2.86
N LEU A 93 6.99 4.98 2.37
CA LEU A 93 8.20 4.22 2.68
C LEU A 93 8.54 4.26 4.17
N GLN A 94 8.35 5.39 4.83
CA GLN A 94 8.53 5.50 6.28
C GLN A 94 7.58 4.57 7.02
N ALA A 95 6.30 4.53 6.62
CA ALA A 95 5.32 3.65 7.24
C ALA A 95 5.69 2.17 7.07
N LEU A 96 6.10 1.77 5.86
CA LEU A 96 6.50 0.38 5.60
C LEU A 96 7.77 -0.01 6.38
N ARG A 97 8.75 0.89 6.45
CA ARG A 97 9.97 0.66 7.23
C ARG A 97 9.66 0.49 8.71
N ARG A 98 8.75 1.31 9.24
CA ARG A 98 8.32 1.16 10.63
C ARG A 98 7.70 -0.20 10.89
N VAL A 99 6.85 -0.67 9.96
CA VAL A 99 6.27 -2.01 10.07
C VAL A 99 7.38 -3.07 10.10
N LEU A 100 8.34 -2.97 9.19
CA LEU A 100 9.44 -3.93 9.11
C LEU A 100 10.33 -3.93 10.37
N GLU A 101 10.49 -2.78 11.02
CA GLU A 101 11.32 -2.65 12.22
C GLU A 101 10.59 -3.05 13.49
N HIS A 102 9.31 -2.72 13.62
CA HIS A 102 8.58 -2.80 14.88
C HIS A 102 7.47 -3.84 14.90
N TYR A 103 7.06 -4.33 13.76
CA TYR A 103 6.04 -5.37 13.66
C TYR A 103 6.58 -6.50 12.79
N ARG A 104 6.61 -7.70 13.35
CA ARG A 104 7.02 -8.88 12.58
C ARG A 104 5.82 -9.77 12.36
N PRO A 105 5.37 -9.92 11.09
CA PRO A 105 4.31 -10.87 10.80
C PRO A 105 4.71 -12.26 11.28
N ALA A 106 3.74 -13.01 11.82
CA ALA A 106 3.98 -14.40 12.24
C ALA A 106 4.34 -15.28 11.04
N ASP A 107 3.85 -14.92 9.85
CA ASP A 107 4.13 -15.63 8.61
C ASP A 107 5.40 -15.06 7.97
N PRO A 108 6.48 -15.86 7.84
CA PRO A 108 7.71 -15.39 7.19
C PRO A 108 7.51 -14.99 5.73
N GLU A 109 6.56 -15.61 5.03
CA GLU A 109 6.28 -15.26 3.64
C GLU A 109 5.63 -13.88 3.54
N ALA A 110 4.77 -13.53 4.50
CA ALA A 110 4.22 -12.19 4.57
C ALA A 110 5.30 -11.13 4.83
N ALA A 111 6.26 -11.44 5.69
CA ALA A 111 7.39 -10.55 5.96
C ALA A 111 8.24 -10.33 4.69
N ALA A 112 8.51 -11.39 3.94
CA ALA A 112 9.26 -11.30 2.70
C ALA A 112 8.50 -10.48 1.64
N GLU A 113 7.18 -10.68 1.55
CA GLU A 113 6.33 -9.91 0.64
C GLU A 113 6.33 -8.42 1.00
N LEU A 114 6.29 -8.10 2.28
CA LEU A 114 6.31 -6.70 2.72
C LEU A 114 7.65 -6.02 2.37
N THR A 115 8.76 -6.74 2.53
CA THR A 115 10.07 -6.24 2.11
C THR A 115 10.13 -6.02 0.60
N ALA A 116 9.62 -6.97 -0.17
CA ALA A 116 9.56 -6.84 -1.63
C ALA A 116 8.70 -5.66 -2.05
N LEU A 117 7.57 -5.44 -1.38
CA LEU A 117 6.68 -4.33 -1.66
C LEU A 117 7.36 -2.99 -1.40
N ALA A 118 8.08 -2.86 -0.28
CA ALA A 118 8.82 -1.64 0.04
C ALA A 118 9.87 -1.35 -1.04
N ASN A 119 10.58 -2.38 -1.51
CA ASN A 119 11.58 -2.23 -2.57
C ASN A 119 10.94 -1.81 -3.89
N ARG A 120 9.80 -2.40 -4.25
CA ARG A 120 9.08 -2.02 -5.46
C ARG A 120 8.64 -0.56 -5.41
N LEU A 121 8.07 -0.15 -4.29
CA LEU A 121 7.61 1.22 -4.12
C LEU A 121 8.78 2.21 -4.20
N ALA A 122 9.93 1.85 -3.65
CA ALA A 122 11.13 2.67 -3.74
C ALA A 122 11.67 2.80 -5.17
N GLY A 123 11.22 1.95 -6.09
CA GLY A 123 11.64 2.02 -7.48
C GLY A 123 12.89 1.20 -7.81
N THR A 124 13.22 0.27 -6.95
CA THR A 124 14.40 -0.61 -7.16
C THR A 124 14.00 -1.97 -7.68
#